data_ca8bc6375b7f8402d8aba9d665a2aa72
#
_entry.id   ca8bc6375b7f8402d8aba9d665a2aa72
#
_cell.length_a   1.000
_cell.length_b   1.000
_cell.length_c   1.000
_cell.angle_alpha   90.00
_cell.angle_beta   90.00
_cell.angle_gamma   90.00
#
_symmetry.space_group_name_H-M   'P 1'
#
loop_
_entity.id
_entity.type
_entity.pdbx_description
1 polymer ?
#
loop_
_entity_poly.entity_id
_entity_poly.type
_entity_poly.pdbx_seq_one_letter_code
_entity_poly.pdbx_strand_id
1 'polypeptide(L)'
;MNTDNLIANVLEGIENVKGVDINILDLRKIDNVACKYFIVCTGNSSTQVNAITNSIKKCVSKSMAEKPWHVEGLENSKWVLMDYVDVVVHIFNEETREHYKIEELWEEATSTLVKTKY
;
A
#
# COMPACT_ATOMS: atom_id res chain seq x y z
N MET A 1 -2.85 -16.77 6.49
CA MET A 1 -3.13 -15.33 6.65
C MET A 1 -4.45 -14.99 5.97
N ASN A 2 -5.31 -14.26 6.65
CA ASN A 2 -6.59 -13.81 6.07
C ASN A 2 -6.35 -12.54 5.26
N THR A 3 -6.47 -12.64 3.95
CA THR A 3 -6.17 -11.52 3.04
C THR A 3 -7.11 -10.33 3.26
N ASP A 4 -8.39 -10.57 3.50
CA ASP A 4 -9.35 -9.48 3.74
C ASP A 4 -9.03 -8.72 5.03
N ASN A 5 -8.64 -9.42 6.09
CA ASN A 5 -8.21 -8.77 7.32
C ASN A 5 -6.91 -7.99 7.13
N LEU A 6 -6.00 -8.53 6.34
CA LEU A 6 -4.76 -7.83 6.02
C LEU A 6 -5.04 -6.52 5.30
N ILE A 7 -5.90 -6.55 4.27
CA ILE A 7 -6.30 -5.33 3.54
C ILE A 7 -6.92 -4.32 4.51
N ALA A 8 -7.85 -4.76 5.36
CA ALA A 8 -8.51 -3.87 6.32
C ALA A 8 -7.50 -3.22 7.27
N ASN A 9 -6.52 -3.96 7.76
CA ASN A 9 -5.50 -3.43 8.65
C ASN A 9 -4.53 -2.47 7.95
N VAL A 10 -4.19 -2.76 6.70
CA VAL A 10 -3.37 -1.85 5.90
C VAL A 10 -4.10 -0.53 5.69
N LEU A 11 -5.38 -0.58 5.31
CA LEU A 11 -6.20 0.62 5.12
C LEU A 11 -6.31 1.43 6.41
N GLU A 12 -6.54 0.77 7.54
CA GLU A 12 -6.58 1.44 8.85
C GLU A 12 -5.26 2.16 9.14
N GLY A 13 -4.13 1.50 8.87
CA GLY A 13 -2.81 2.09 9.06
C GLY A 13 -2.61 3.34 8.22
N ILE A 14 -3.04 3.32 6.96
CA ILE A 14 -2.95 4.48 6.07
C ILE A 14 -3.84 5.62 6.58
N GLU A 15 -5.07 5.30 6.95
CA GLU A 15 -6.04 6.30 7.40
C GLU A 15 -5.67 6.93 8.73
N ASN A 16 -5.06 6.20 9.64
CA ASN A 16 -4.65 6.72 10.95
C ASN A 16 -3.68 7.90 10.84
N VAL A 17 -2.90 7.98 9.79
CA VAL A 17 -1.97 9.07 9.55
C VAL A 17 -2.32 9.86 8.28
N LYS A 18 -3.56 9.76 7.86
CA LYS A 18 -4.15 10.57 6.77
C LYS A 18 -3.44 10.44 5.42
N GLY A 19 -3.01 9.24 5.07
CA GLY A 19 -2.56 8.97 3.71
C GLY A 19 -3.70 9.19 2.73
N VAL A 20 -3.41 9.62 1.51
CA VAL A 20 -4.43 10.03 0.53
C VAL A 20 -4.35 9.20 -0.74
N ASP A 21 -5.36 9.35 -1.59
CA ASP A 21 -5.44 8.73 -2.93
C ASP A 21 -5.21 7.22 -2.88
N ILE A 22 -5.96 6.56 -2.01
CA ILE A 22 -5.85 5.11 -1.78
C ILE A 22 -6.57 4.36 -2.88
N ASN A 23 -5.85 3.44 -3.53
CA ASN A 23 -6.39 2.60 -4.58
C ASN A 23 -6.02 1.15 -4.32
N ILE A 24 -6.99 0.25 -4.46
CA ILE A 24 -6.77 -1.20 -4.36
C ILE A 24 -6.82 -1.78 -5.76
N LEU A 25 -5.74 -2.41 -6.19
CA LEU A 25 -5.66 -3.09 -7.48
C LEU A 25 -5.79 -4.59 -7.24
N ASP A 26 -6.86 -5.18 -7.79
CA ASP A 26 -7.08 -6.63 -7.72
C ASP A 26 -6.35 -7.30 -8.87
N LEU A 27 -5.33 -8.08 -8.54
CA LEU A 27 -4.46 -8.73 -9.50
C LEU A 27 -4.78 -10.21 -9.72
N ARG A 28 -5.82 -10.73 -9.08
CA ARG A 28 -6.08 -12.18 -9.06
C ARG A 28 -6.39 -12.77 -10.42
N LYS A 29 -6.86 -11.98 -11.36
CA LYS A 29 -7.17 -12.44 -12.73
C LYS A 29 -6.03 -12.25 -13.73
N ILE A 30 -4.91 -11.70 -13.28
CA ILE A 30 -3.76 -11.46 -14.12
C ILE A 30 -2.77 -12.61 -13.95
N ASP A 31 -2.36 -13.21 -15.07
CA ASP A 31 -1.44 -14.32 -15.05
C ASP A 31 -0.02 -13.91 -14.67
N ASN A 32 0.71 -14.81 -14.05
CA ASN A 32 2.12 -14.65 -13.70
C ASN A 32 2.42 -13.55 -12.68
N VAL A 33 1.45 -13.25 -11.80
CA VAL A 33 1.63 -12.29 -10.72
C VAL A 33 1.58 -13.05 -9.39
N ALA A 34 2.61 -12.89 -8.56
CA ALA A 34 2.75 -13.64 -7.33
C ALA A 34 1.80 -13.19 -6.21
N CYS A 35 1.49 -11.90 -6.14
CA CYS A 35 0.60 -11.37 -5.11
C CYS A 35 -0.84 -11.26 -5.64
N LYS A 36 -1.80 -11.07 -4.73
CA LYS A 36 -3.22 -10.96 -5.07
C LYS A 36 -3.68 -9.52 -5.25
N TYR A 37 -3.08 -8.61 -4.50
CA TYR A 37 -3.49 -7.19 -4.50
C TYR A 37 -2.30 -6.27 -4.38
N PHE A 38 -2.41 -5.11 -5.03
CA PHE A 38 -1.61 -3.95 -4.66
C PHE A 38 -2.52 -2.98 -3.92
N ILE A 39 -1.99 -2.33 -2.89
CA ILE A 39 -2.64 -1.18 -2.26
C ILE A 39 -1.69 -0.02 -2.49
N VAL A 40 -2.17 1.02 -3.18
CA VAL A 40 -1.37 2.18 -3.55
C VAL A 40 -1.91 3.40 -2.82
N CYS A 41 -1.05 4.18 -2.22
CA CYS A 41 -1.45 5.43 -1.57
C CYS A 41 -0.36 6.48 -1.70
N THR A 42 -0.69 7.70 -1.30
CA THR A 42 0.21 8.85 -1.40
C THR A 42 0.40 9.51 -0.05
N GLY A 43 1.64 9.87 0.26
CA GLY A 43 1.98 10.76 1.35
C GLY A 43 2.44 12.10 0.77
N ASN A 44 2.15 13.19 1.48
CA ASN A 44 2.47 14.55 0.99
C ASN A 44 3.93 14.97 1.22
N SER A 45 4.70 14.13 1.91
CA SER A 45 6.12 14.40 2.21
C SER A 45 6.80 13.07 2.52
N SER A 46 8.14 13.07 2.53
CA SER A 46 8.91 11.90 2.94
C SER A 46 8.59 11.50 4.39
N THR A 47 8.37 12.49 5.25
CA THR A 47 7.99 12.26 6.63
C THR A 47 6.65 11.54 6.71
N GLN A 48 5.66 11.95 5.92
CA GLN A 48 4.37 11.28 5.91
C GLN A 48 4.47 9.88 5.29
N VAL A 49 5.24 9.69 4.24
CA VAL A 49 5.48 8.36 3.66
C VAL A 49 6.03 7.41 4.72
N ASN A 50 7.00 7.86 5.52
CA ASN A 50 7.53 7.07 6.64
C ASN A 50 6.48 6.84 7.72
N ALA A 51 5.68 7.84 8.05
CA ALA A 51 4.62 7.70 9.06
C ALA A 51 3.58 6.66 8.62
N ILE A 52 3.19 6.66 7.34
CA ILE A 52 2.27 5.67 6.78
C ILE A 52 2.87 4.27 6.90
N THR A 53 4.14 4.11 6.52
CA THR A 53 4.85 2.83 6.61
C THR A 53 4.82 2.28 8.03
N ASN A 54 5.19 3.11 9.01
CA ASN A 54 5.22 2.69 10.41
C ASN A 54 3.83 2.41 10.96
N SER A 55 2.83 3.19 10.56
CA SER A 55 1.44 3.00 10.97
C SER A 55 0.89 1.67 10.47
N ILE A 56 1.16 1.32 9.22
CA ILE A 56 0.76 0.03 8.64
C ILE A 56 1.41 -1.13 9.40
N LYS A 57 2.72 -1.06 9.63
CA LYS A 57 3.44 -2.09 10.39
C LYS A 57 2.80 -2.32 11.76
N LYS A 58 2.48 -1.24 12.44
CA LYS A 58 1.89 -1.28 13.77
C LYS A 58 0.50 -1.90 13.77
N CYS A 59 -0.36 -1.48 12.86
CA CYS A 59 -1.73 -2.02 12.74
C CYS A 59 -1.73 -3.50 12.42
N VAL A 60 -0.93 -3.92 11.46
CA VAL A 60 -0.87 -5.33 11.05
C VAL A 60 -0.25 -6.18 12.15
N SER A 61 0.84 -5.72 12.78
CA SER A 61 1.49 -6.45 13.86
C SER A 61 0.56 -6.63 15.06
N LYS A 62 -0.13 -5.57 15.44
CA LYS A 62 -1.03 -5.58 16.61
C LYS A 62 -2.24 -6.49 16.42
N SER A 63 -2.84 -6.45 15.23
CA SER A 63 -4.09 -7.16 14.95
C SER A 63 -3.88 -8.59 14.46
N MET A 64 -2.79 -8.86 13.76
CA MET A 64 -2.57 -10.13 13.08
C MET A 64 -1.28 -10.83 13.48
N ALA A 65 -0.44 -10.21 14.30
CA ALA A 65 0.89 -10.72 14.67
C ALA A 65 1.75 -11.02 13.43
N GLU A 66 1.58 -10.22 12.37
CA GLU A 66 2.30 -10.38 11.11
C GLU A 66 3.26 -9.22 10.89
N LYS A 67 4.36 -9.51 10.20
CA LYS A 67 5.35 -8.52 9.77
C LYS A 67 5.46 -8.57 8.26
N PRO A 68 5.84 -7.47 7.61
CA PRO A 68 6.10 -7.54 6.18
C PRO A 68 7.28 -8.47 5.94
N TRP A 69 7.15 -9.26 4.89
CA TRP A 69 8.22 -10.14 4.44
C TRP A 69 9.45 -9.32 4.00
N HIS A 70 9.19 -8.18 3.40
CA HIS A 70 10.22 -7.32 2.83
C HIS A 70 9.73 -5.87 2.76
N VAL A 71 10.62 -4.92 3.00
CA VAL A 71 10.33 -3.48 2.87
C VAL A 71 11.49 -2.83 2.13
N GLU A 72 11.18 -2.07 1.10
CA GLU A 72 12.16 -1.33 0.31
C GLU A 72 11.81 0.15 0.23
N GLY A 73 12.81 0.99 0.02
CA GLY A 73 12.61 2.40 -0.28
C GLY A 73 12.62 3.33 0.91
N LEU A 74 12.92 2.84 2.11
CA LEU A 74 12.93 3.67 3.32
C LEU A 74 14.01 4.76 3.31
N GLU A 75 15.07 4.57 2.55
CA GLU A 75 16.22 5.47 2.56
C GLU A 75 15.89 6.89 2.12
N ASN A 76 15.10 7.05 1.06
CA ASN A 76 14.69 8.37 0.60
C ASN A 76 13.18 8.61 0.70
N SER A 77 12.41 7.56 0.98
CA SER A 77 10.97 7.64 1.23
C SER A 77 10.15 8.31 0.14
N LYS A 78 10.57 8.10 -1.11
CA LYS A 78 9.79 8.55 -2.28
C LYS A 78 8.83 7.49 -2.75
N TRP A 79 9.22 6.25 -2.62
CA TRP A 79 8.40 5.08 -2.96
C TRP A 79 8.81 3.96 -2.03
N VAL A 80 7.96 3.66 -1.06
CA VAL A 80 8.17 2.54 -0.13
C VAL A 80 7.28 1.39 -0.57
N LEU A 81 7.88 0.22 -0.68
CA LEU A 81 7.18 -1.02 -0.99
C LEU A 81 7.19 -1.90 0.26
N MET A 82 6.00 -2.36 0.67
CA MET A 82 5.87 -3.28 1.80
C MET A 82 5.25 -4.57 1.29
N ASP A 83 6.00 -5.66 1.32
CA ASP A 83 5.57 -6.94 0.80
C ASP A 83 5.04 -7.83 1.92
N TYR A 84 3.73 -8.09 1.89
CA TYR A 84 3.05 -9.03 2.80
C TYR A 84 2.67 -10.33 2.10
N VAL A 85 3.31 -10.66 0.99
CA VAL A 85 3.08 -11.85 0.16
C VAL A 85 1.81 -11.75 -0.69
N ASP A 86 0.63 -11.84 -0.10
CA ASP A 86 -0.64 -11.72 -0.85
C ASP A 86 -0.97 -10.27 -1.20
N VAL A 87 -0.47 -9.33 -0.43
CA VAL A 87 -0.69 -7.90 -0.62
C VAL A 87 0.64 -7.19 -0.62
N VAL A 88 0.88 -6.38 -1.63
CA VAL A 88 2.03 -5.49 -1.69
C VAL A 88 1.52 -4.06 -1.61
N VAL A 89 2.00 -3.32 -0.60
CA VAL A 89 1.61 -1.93 -0.38
C VAL A 89 2.65 -1.03 -1.03
N HIS A 90 2.19 -0.08 -1.85
CA HIS A 90 3.02 0.91 -2.49
C HIS A 90 2.66 2.29 -1.92
N ILE A 91 3.59 2.90 -1.23
CA ILE A 91 3.41 4.22 -0.61
C ILE A 91 4.32 5.19 -1.34
N PHE A 92 3.73 6.15 -2.05
CA PHE A 92 4.45 7.11 -2.88
C PHE A 92 4.36 8.52 -2.33
N ASN A 93 5.38 9.34 -2.60
CA ASN A 93 5.10 10.77 -2.61
C ASN A 93 4.39 11.09 -3.94
N GLU A 94 3.70 12.21 -3.99
CA GLU A 94 2.86 12.57 -5.12
C GLU A 94 3.63 12.62 -6.45
N GLU A 95 4.78 13.27 -6.43
CA GLU A 95 5.62 13.44 -7.62
C GLU A 95 6.10 12.11 -8.17
N THR A 96 6.54 11.20 -7.31
CA THR A 96 7.02 9.88 -7.71
C THR A 96 5.89 9.03 -8.28
N ARG A 97 4.70 9.07 -7.65
CA ARG A 97 3.53 8.33 -8.14
C ARG A 97 3.16 8.78 -9.54
N GLU A 98 3.15 10.08 -9.76
CA GLU A 98 2.84 10.68 -11.06
C GLU A 98 3.87 10.30 -12.13
N HIS A 99 5.14 10.21 -11.75
CA HIS A 99 6.21 9.84 -12.66
C HIS A 99 6.13 8.38 -13.09
N TYR A 100 5.92 7.46 -12.16
CA TYR A 100 5.91 6.02 -12.45
C TYR A 100 4.58 5.51 -12.95
N LYS A 101 3.47 6.13 -12.57
CA LYS A 101 2.11 5.77 -13.03
C LYS A 101 1.85 4.27 -12.94
N ILE A 102 2.06 3.72 -11.76
CA ILE A 102 1.95 2.28 -11.54
C ILE A 102 0.57 1.73 -11.93
N GLU A 103 -0.47 2.51 -11.76
CA GLU A 103 -1.83 2.10 -12.08
C GLU A 103 -2.04 1.93 -13.60
N GLU A 104 -1.31 2.68 -14.42
CA GLU A 104 -1.34 2.50 -15.86
C GLU A 104 -0.60 1.23 -16.30
N LEU A 105 0.49 0.90 -15.62
CA LEU A 105 1.23 -0.34 -15.88
C LEU A 105 0.37 -1.57 -15.59
N TRP A 106 -0.55 -1.44 -14.63
CA TRP A 106 -1.44 -2.52 -14.21
C TRP A 106 -2.89 -2.24 -14.58
N GLU A 107 -3.11 -1.65 -15.75
CA GLU A 107 -4.46 -1.26 -16.19
C GLU A 107 -5.44 -2.44 -16.31
N GLU A 108 -4.93 -3.66 -16.46
CA GLU A 108 -5.76 -4.87 -16.49
C GLU A 108 -6.35 -5.22 -15.13
N ALA A 109 -5.78 -4.68 -14.05
CA ALA A 109 -6.28 -4.93 -12.71
C ALA A 109 -7.62 -4.20 -12.49
N THR A 110 -8.48 -4.81 -11.68
CA THR A 110 -9.70 -4.12 -11.24
C THR A 110 -9.31 -3.14 -10.14
N SER A 111 -9.61 -1.87 -10.35
CA SER A 111 -9.21 -0.76 -9.50
C SER A 111 -10.38 -0.32 -8.63
N THR A 112 -10.17 -0.20 -7.33
CA THR A 112 -11.16 0.29 -6.38
C THR A 112 -10.58 1.46 -5.60
N LEU A 113 -11.09 2.66 -5.88
CA LEU A 113 -10.70 3.86 -5.12
C LEU A 113 -11.36 3.84 -3.76
N VAL A 114 -10.56 4.04 -2.73
CA VAL A 114 -11.06 4.04 -1.36
C VAL A 114 -11.35 5.47 -0.94
N LYS A 115 -12.59 5.73 -0.51
CA LYS A 115 -12.98 7.04 0.01
C LYS A 115 -12.51 7.18 1.44
N THR A 116 -11.86 8.30 1.74
CA THR A 116 -11.45 8.64 3.09
C THR A 116 -12.41 9.65 3.69
N LYS A 117 -12.40 9.75 5.03
CA LYS A 117 -13.29 10.69 5.74
C LYS A 117 -12.68 12.09 5.88
N TYR A 118 -11.49 12.28 5.39
CA TYR A 118 -10.75 13.54 5.50
C TYR A 118 -10.38 14.12 4.14
#